data_0475b5c08a4bd98cb08c5286390914c3
#
_entry.id   0475b5c08a4bd98cb08c5286390914c3
#
_cell.length_a   1.000
_cell.length_b   1.000
_cell.length_c   1.000
_cell.angle_alpha   90.00
_cell.angle_beta   90.00
_cell.angle_gamma   90.00
#
_symmetry.space_group_name_H-M   'P 1'
#
loop_
_entity.id
_entity.type
_entity.pdbx_description
1 polymer ?
#
loop_
_entity_poly.entity_id
_entity_poly.type
_entity_poly.pdbx_seq_one_letter_code
_entity_poly.pdbx_strand_id
1 'polypeptide(L)'
;DGAHAPGFLPGLDVGALAPTYYVANCHKWICSPKGSAFLYVDRAKRDAVRPLVLSNNAEKPRPGRDQFLTEFDYVGTGDVTAAMCIPDAIAFMGALLPGGWDELIRRNHALARAGRDLLCGELGVSPAVPDEMVGCISTIPLPAMSAEAAARLAQRPTAYHDALQDRLISRWRIQVPVWSVAGKTRVFRISAQVYNTIDQYAYLAHALKVELAEERRG
;
A
#
# COMPACT_ATOMS: atom_id res chain seq x y z
N ASP A 1 -0.12 8.52 10.17
CA ASP A 1 0.03 8.15 8.76
C ASP A 1 -1.02 7.11 8.39
N GLY A 2 -1.89 7.46 7.44
CA GLY A 2 -2.93 6.59 6.89
C GLY A 2 -2.72 6.29 5.41
N ALA A 3 -1.47 6.20 4.96
CA ALA A 3 -1.12 6.08 3.54
C ALA A 3 -1.89 4.99 2.78
N HIS A 4 -2.31 3.93 3.45
CA HIS A 4 -3.13 2.86 2.86
C HIS A 4 -4.61 2.91 3.27
N ALA A 5 -4.99 3.70 4.26
CA ALA A 5 -6.28 3.58 4.93
C ALA A 5 -7.53 3.90 4.05
N PRO A 6 -7.56 4.95 3.21
CA PRO A 6 -8.70 5.22 2.35
C PRO A 6 -8.93 4.09 1.34
N GLY A 7 -10.13 3.52 1.31
CA GLY A 7 -10.48 2.39 0.46
C GLY A 7 -9.93 1.02 0.93
N PHE A 8 -9.25 0.99 2.08
CA PHE A 8 -8.67 -0.20 2.69
C PHE A 8 -9.33 -0.54 4.03
N LEU A 9 -9.58 0.45 4.87
CA LEU A 9 -10.25 0.27 6.16
C LEU A 9 -11.75 0.53 6.02
N PRO A 10 -12.59 -0.39 6.52
CA PRO A 10 -14.03 -0.14 6.56
C PRO A 10 -14.33 0.98 7.57
N GLY A 11 -15.30 1.83 7.23
CA GLY A 11 -15.78 2.86 8.14
C GLY A 11 -14.73 3.89 8.59
N LEU A 12 -13.71 4.16 7.76
CA LEU A 12 -12.69 5.17 8.10
C LEU A 12 -13.33 6.53 8.31
N ASP A 13 -13.32 7.02 9.54
CA ASP A 13 -13.73 8.37 9.92
C ASP A 13 -12.55 9.11 10.56
N VAL A 14 -11.95 10.00 9.80
CA VAL A 14 -10.80 10.81 10.25
C VAL A 14 -11.22 11.80 11.34
N GLY A 15 -12.48 12.28 11.30
CA GLY A 15 -13.02 13.16 12.33
C GLY A 15 -13.12 12.45 13.68
N ALA A 16 -13.64 11.21 13.70
CA ALA A 16 -13.74 10.39 14.91
C ALA A 16 -12.38 9.97 15.47
N LEU A 17 -11.37 9.80 14.61
CA LEU A 17 -9.98 9.57 15.05
C LEU A 17 -9.36 10.78 15.76
N ALA A 18 -9.89 11.98 15.50
CA ALA A 18 -9.43 13.24 16.07
C ALA A 18 -7.89 13.42 16.05
N PRO A 19 -7.18 13.15 14.95
CA PRO A 19 -5.73 13.30 14.90
C PRO A 19 -5.35 14.77 14.83
N THR A 20 -4.17 15.11 15.34
CA THR A 20 -3.59 16.45 15.12
C THR A 20 -3.25 16.66 13.64
N TYR A 21 -2.65 15.63 13.01
CA TYR A 21 -2.32 15.59 11.59
C TYR A 21 -2.66 14.22 11.04
N TYR A 22 -3.20 14.15 9.81
CA TYR A 22 -3.43 12.91 9.12
C TYR A 22 -3.12 13.04 7.63
N VAL A 23 -2.28 12.16 7.13
CA VAL A 23 -1.95 12.11 5.71
C VAL A 23 -2.34 10.76 5.13
N ALA A 24 -2.90 10.75 3.92
CA ALA A 24 -3.27 9.53 3.25
C ALA A 24 -3.18 9.64 1.72
N ASN A 25 -2.98 8.49 1.07
CA ASN A 25 -2.86 8.42 -0.38
C ASN A 25 -4.18 8.00 -1.02
N CYS A 26 -4.66 8.80 -1.97
CA CYS A 26 -5.82 8.45 -2.80
C CYS A 26 -5.44 7.59 -4.01
N HIS A 27 -4.18 7.65 -4.45
CA HIS A 27 -3.68 6.85 -5.57
C HIS A 27 -3.37 5.38 -5.23
N LYS A 28 -3.67 4.91 -4.01
CA LYS A 28 -3.50 3.50 -3.62
C LYS A 28 -4.83 2.75 -3.76
N TRP A 29 -5.61 2.62 -2.70
CA TRP A 29 -6.82 1.77 -2.68
C TRP A 29 -8.07 2.45 -3.25
N ILE A 30 -8.10 3.79 -3.30
CA ILE A 30 -9.13 4.54 -4.03
C ILE A 30 -8.86 4.47 -5.55
N CYS A 31 -7.65 4.08 -5.98
CA CYS A 31 -7.26 3.99 -7.39
C CYS A 31 -7.34 5.32 -8.16
N SER A 32 -7.23 6.46 -7.49
CA SER A 32 -7.07 7.76 -8.14
C SER A 32 -5.69 7.86 -8.84
N PRO A 33 -5.49 8.75 -9.80
CA PRO A 33 -4.19 8.92 -10.47
C PRO A 33 -3.04 9.17 -9.50
N LYS A 34 -1.84 8.73 -9.89
CA LYS A 34 -0.61 8.88 -9.08
C LYS A 34 -0.37 10.33 -8.69
N GLY A 35 0.08 10.54 -7.46
CA GLY A 35 0.32 11.86 -6.89
C GLY A 35 -0.85 12.39 -6.08
N SER A 36 -2.06 11.81 -6.19
CA SER A 36 -3.20 12.22 -5.40
C SER A 36 -3.10 11.75 -3.94
N ALA A 37 -3.30 12.68 -3.02
CA ALA A 37 -3.25 12.46 -1.58
C ALA A 37 -4.04 13.57 -0.87
N PHE A 38 -4.29 13.41 0.42
CA PHE A 38 -4.82 14.51 1.23
C PHE A 38 -4.06 14.67 2.55
N LEU A 39 -4.09 15.89 3.06
CA LEU A 39 -3.62 16.28 4.38
C LEU A 39 -4.82 16.80 5.19
N TYR A 40 -5.07 16.17 6.33
CA TYR A 40 -5.93 16.72 7.37
C TYR A 40 -5.06 17.36 8.47
N VAL A 41 -5.46 18.55 8.91
CA VAL A 41 -4.85 19.26 10.05
C VAL A 41 -5.95 19.69 10.99
N ASP A 42 -5.82 19.34 12.28
CA ASP A 42 -6.72 19.83 13.31
C ASP A 42 -6.81 21.35 13.26
N ARG A 43 -8.04 21.89 13.41
CA ARG A 43 -8.30 23.32 13.26
C ARG A 43 -7.43 24.18 14.16
N ALA A 44 -7.18 23.73 15.40
CA ALA A 44 -6.35 24.46 16.36
C ALA A 44 -4.86 24.51 16.00
N LYS A 45 -4.43 23.76 14.97
CA LYS A 45 -3.03 23.68 14.51
C LYS A 45 -2.80 24.27 13.12
N ARG A 46 -3.86 24.68 12.40
CA ARG A 46 -3.74 25.18 11.03
C ARG A 46 -2.87 26.39 10.87
N ASP A 47 -2.91 27.31 11.84
CA ASP A 47 -2.10 28.54 11.82
C ASP A 47 -0.58 28.27 11.89
N ALA A 48 -0.19 27.09 12.38
CA ALA A 48 1.21 26.67 12.49
C ALA A 48 1.70 25.86 11.28
N VAL A 49 0.82 25.57 10.31
CA VAL A 49 1.15 24.71 9.17
C VAL A 49 0.96 25.48 7.87
N ARG A 50 2.01 25.56 7.09
CA ARG A 50 2.01 26.23 5.79
C ARG A 50 2.60 25.33 4.71
N PRO A 51 2.20 25.46 3.44
CA PRO A 51 2.85 24.76 2.36
C PRO A 51 4.33 25.18 2.23
N LEU A 52 5.20 24.26 1.81
CA LEU A 52 6.63 24.56 1.60
C LEU A 52 6.86 25.58 0.50
N VAL A 53 5.96 25.67 -0.48
CA VAL A 53 5.98 26.67 -1.56
C VAL A 53 4.79 27.58 -1.35
N LEU A 54 5.05 28.87 -1.16
CA LEU A 54 4.01 29.88 -1.00
C LEU A 54 3.73 30.54 -2.35
N SER A 55 2.44 30.72 -2.63
CA SER A 55 1.98 31.51 -3.78
C SER A 55 1.48 32.88 -3.33
N ASN A 56 0.98 33.68 -4.28
CA ASN A 56 0.30 34.96 -4.00
C ASN A 56 -0.95 34.80 -3.10
N ASN A 57 -1.47 33.60 -2.93
CA ASN A 57 -2.57 33.31 -1.99
C ASN A 57 -2.17 33.51 -0.52
N ALA A 58 -0.87 33.42 -0.20
CA ALA A 58 -0.35 33.68 1.14
C ALA A 58 -0.54 35.14 1.58
N GLU A 59 -0.54 36.08 0.62
CA GLU A 59 -0.62 37.51 0.87
C GLU A 59 -2.03 38.09 0.65
N LYS A 60 -2.94 37.28 0.12
CA LYS A 60 -4.29 37.72 -0.24
C LYS A 60 -5.38 36.89 0.46
N PRO A 61 -5.63 37.14 1.77
CA PRO A 61 -6.70 36.48 2.48
C PRO A 61 -8.03 36.64 1.74
N ARG A 62 -8.81 35.57 1.68
CA ARG A 62 -10.14 35.59 1.07
C ARG A 62 -11.19 35.69 2.18
N PRO A 63 -12.07 36.72 2.17
CA PRO A 63 -13.12 36.85 3.17
C PRO A 63 -13.98 35.58 3.27
N GLY A 64 -14.18 35.10 4.49
CA GLY A 64 -14.99 33.90 4.76
C GLY A 64 -14.32 32.56 4.42
N ARG A 65 -13.06 32.55 4.01
CA ARG A 65 -12.30 31.32 3.76
C ARG A 65 -11.15 31.16 4.73
N ASP A 66 -10.94 29.93 5.21
CA ASP A 66 -9.81 29.54 6.03
C ASP A 66 -8.48 29.81 5.28
N GLN A 67 -7.55 30.53 5.90
CA GLN A 67 -6.26 30.87 5.29
C GLN A 67 -5.43 29.61 4.98
N PHE A 68 -5.44 28.62 5.85
CA PHE A 68 -4.81 27.33 5.60
C PHE A 68 -5.29 26.72 4.28
N LEU A 69 -6.59 26.62 4.06
CA LEU A 69 -7.15 26.09 2.82
C LEU A 69 -6.78 26.97 1.61
N THR A 70 -6.77 28.29 1.77
CA THR A 70 -6.40 29.22 0.70
C THR A 70 -4.96 29.04 0.25
N GLU A 71 -4.04 28.84 1.18
CA GLU A 71 -2.62 28.62 0.87
C GLU A 71 -2.36 27.24 0.24
N PHE A 72 -3.00 26.19 0.77
CA PHE A 72 -2.80 24.83 0.26
C PHE A 72 -3.50 24.53 -1.06
N ASP A 73 -4.63 25.19 -1.35
CA ASP A 73 -5.35 25.00 -2.62
C ASP A 73 -4.58 25.49 -3.85
N TYR A 74 -3.66 26.44 -3.65
CA TYR A 74 -2.84 26.92 -4.75
C TYR A 74 -1.45 27.31 -4.25
N VAL A 75 -0.50 26.43 -4.53
CA VAL A 75 0.93 26.61 -4.20
C VAL A 75 1.77 27.10 -5.38
N GLY A 76 1.13 27.51 -6.47
CA GLY A 76 1.76 27.92 -7.72
C GLY A 76 1.23 27.11 -8.91
N THR A 77 1.67 27.45 -10.11
CA THR A 77 1.26 26.75 -11.34
C THR A 77 1.76 25.32 -11.30
N GLY A 78 0.85 24.36 -11.37
CA GLY A 78 1.13 22.93 -11.37
C GLY A 78 -0.05 22.11 -11.87
N ASP A 79 0.16 20.85 -12.15
CA ASP A 79 -0.91 19.94 -12.55
C ASP A 79 -1.68 19.45 -11.33
N VAL A 80 -2.95 19.81 -11.24
CA VAL A 80 -3.88 19.40 -10.18
C VAL A 80 -4.81 18.27 -10.61
N THR A 81 -4.66 17.74 -11.83
CA THR A 81 -5.56 16.73 -12.41
C THR A 81 -5.70 15.50 -11.53
N ALA A 82 -4.62 15.01 -10.97
CA ALA A 82 -4.65 13.85 -10.09
C ALA A 82 -5.55 14.04 -8.85
N ALA A 83 -5.53 15.26 -8.26
CA ALA A 83 -6.39 15.58 -7.13
C ALA A 83 -7.86 15.76 -7.56
N MET A 84 -8.09 16.37 -8.73
CA MET A 84 -9.44 16.58 -9.28
C MET A 84 -10.14 15.27 -9.64
N CYS A 85 -9.40 14.19 -9.96
CA CYS A 85 -9.97 12.88 -10.27
C CYS A 85 -10.36 12.06 -9.00
N ILE A 86 -10.08 12.54 -7.79
CA ILE A 86 -10.40 11.78 -6.57
C ILE A 86 -11.90 11.48 -6.44
N PRO A 87 -12.84 12.43 -6.62
CA PRO A 87 -14.27 12.15 -6.54
C PRO A 87 -14.73 11.10 -7.56
N ASP A 88 -14.24 11.18 -8.79
CA ASP A 88 -14.59 10.23 -9.85
C ASP A 88 -14.05 8.83 -9.53
N ALA A 89 -12.84 8.73 -9.01
CA ALA A 89 -12.25 7.46 -8.57
C ALA A 89 -13.06 6.82 -7.42
N ILE A 90 -13.51 7.63 -6.44
CA ILE A 90 -14.37 7.17 -5.35
C ILE A 90 -15.70 6.65 -5.89
N ALA A 91 -16.34 7.38 -6.78
CA ALA A 91 -17.60 6.99 -7.40
C ALA A 91 -17.45 5.71 -8.24
N PHE A 92 -16.41 5.64 -9.08
CA PHE A 92 -16.12 4.48 -9.93
C PHE A 92 -15.88 3.20 -9.10
N MET A 93 -14.96 3.26 -8.15
CA MET A 93 -14.63 2.10 -7.32
C MET A 93 -15.81 1.65 -6.46
N GLY A 94 -16.60 2.58 -5.93
CA GLY A 94 -17.81 2.29 -5.17
C GLY A 94 -18.94 1.69 -5.99
N ALA A 95 -18.92 1.83 -7.32
CA ALA A 95 -19.92 1.26 -8.23
C ALA A 95 -19.55 -0.12 -8.80
N LEU A 96 -18.33 -0.61 -8.54
CA LEU A 96 -17.84 -1.88 -9.12
C LEU A 96 -18.59 -3.12 -8.60
N LEU A 97 -19.12 -3.06 -7.38
CA LEU A 97 -19.85 -4.16 -6.76
C LEU A 97 -21.21 -3.66 -6.23
N PRO A 98 -22.26 -4.51 -6.21
CA PRO A 98 -23.57 -4.11 -5.75
C PRO A 98 -23.63 -3.55 -4.32
N GLY A 99 -22.80 -4.07 -3.41
CA GLY A 99 -22.66 -3.61 -2.03
C GLY A 99 -21.67 -2.45 -1.84
N GLY A 100 -21.21 -1.83 -2.91
CA GLY A 100 -20.35 -0.65 -2.87
C GLY A 100 -19.00 -0.88 -2.21
N TRP A 101 -18.51 0.15 -1.54
CA TRP A 101 -17.21 0.15 -0.87
C TRP A 101 -17.10 -0.92 0.22
N ASP A 102 -18.15 -1.15 1.01
CA ASP A 102 -18.11 -2.12 2.10
C ASP A 102 -17.92 -3.54 1.56
N GLU A 103 -18.61 -3.89 0.48
CA GLU A 103 -18.41 -5.18 -0.17
C GLU A 103 -17.02 -5.30 -0.79
N LEU A 104 -16.54 -4.26 -1.46
CA LEU A 104 -15.23 -4.24 -2.09
C LEU A 104 -14.12 -4.45 -1.05
N ILE A 105 -14.13 -3.70 0.05
CA ILE A 105 -13.15 -3.83 1.12
C ILE A 105 -13.22 -5.23 1.74
N ARG A 106 -14.41 -5.71 2.07
CA ARG A 106 -14.61 -7.05 2.64
C ARG A 106 -14.07 -8.15 1.73
N ARG A 107 -14.33 -8.06 0.42
CA ARG A 107 -13.83 -9.00 -0.59
C ARG A 107 -12.31 -8.98 -0.67
N ASN A 108 -11.71 -7.81 -0.70
CA ASN A 108 -10.26 -7.64 -0.74
C ASN A 108 -9.59 -8.22 0.51
N HIS A 109 -10.16 -7.99 1.71
CA HIS A 109 -9.68 -8.58 2.97
C HIS A 109 -9.78 -10.11 2.94
N ALA A 110 -10.91 -10.65 2.50
CA ALA A 110 -11.08 -12.10 2.40
C ALA A 110 -10.07 -12.73 1.43
N LEU A 111 -9.85 -12.11 0.29
CA LEU A 111 -8.88 -12.58 -0.70
C LEU A 111 -7.43 -12.48 -0.19
N ALA A 112 -7.08 -11.39 0.53
CA ALA A 112 -5.74 -11.23 1.12
C ALA A 112 -5.46 -12.33 2.17
N ARG A 113 -6.46 -12.68 3.01
CA ARG A 113 -6.36 -13.78 3.98
C ARG A 113 -6.24 -15.12 3.29
N ALA A 114 -7.12 -15.42 2.35
CA ALA A 114 -7.07 -16.68 1.59
C ALA A 114 -5.73 -16.87 0.85
N GLY A 115 -5.22 -15.79 0.23
CA GLY A 115 -3.90 -15.79 -0.43
C GLY A 115 -2.75 -16.01 0.54
N ARG A 116 -2.80 -15.36 1.73
CA ARG A 116 -1.82 -15.58 2.81
C ARG A 116 -1.83 -17.05 3.26
N ASP A 117 -3.00 -17.59 3.54
CA ASP A 117 -3.14 -18.95 4.09
C ASP A 117 -2.65 -20.00 3.09
N LEU A 118 -3.00 -19.83 1.80
CA LEU A 118 -2.49 -20.65 0.71
C LEU A 118 -0.95 -20.59 0.67
N LEU A 119 -0.39 -19.38 0.65
CA LEU A 119 1.06 -19.19 0.55
C LEU A 119 1.80 -19.71 1.78
N CYS A 120 1.27 -19.50 2.99
CA CYS A 120 1.82 -20.06 4.21
C CYS A 120 1.82 -21.59 4.19
N GLY A 121 0.71 -22.21 3.77
CA GLY A 121 0.60 -23.66 3.63
C GLY A 121 1.60 -24.24 2.62
N GLU A 122 1.67 -23.63 1.41
CA GLU A 122 2.56 -24.08 0.34
C GLU A 122 4.07 -23.92 0.68
N LEU A 123 4.41 -22.92 1.50
CA LEU A 123 5.80 -22.65 1.91
C LEU A 123 6.17 -23.30 3.26
N GLY A 124 5.22 -23.91 3.98
CA GLY A 124 5.44 -24.50 5.29
C GLY A 124 5.82 -23.48 6.37
N VAL A 125 5.23 -22.29 6.34
CA VAL A 125 5.50 -21.21 7.30
C VAL A 125 4.22 -20.77 8.01
N SER A 126 4.36 -20.18 9.19
CA SER A 126 3.21 -19.62 9.92
C SER A 126 2.93 -18.17 9.51
N PRO A 127 1.66 -17.70 9.54
CA PRO A 127 1.33 -16.31 9.38
C PRO A 127 2.09 -15.41 10.37
N ALA A 128 2.54 -14.24 9.88
CA ALA A 128 3.31 -13.29 10.70
C ALA A 128 2.45 -12.50 11.70
N VAL A 129 1.14 -12.41 11.46
CA VAL A 129 0.18 -11.64 12.26
C VAL A 129 -1.16 -12.38 12.33
N PRO A 130 -1.98 -12.17 13.38
CA PRO A 130 -3.31 -12.74 13.49
C PRO A 130 -4.27 -12.15 12.44
N ASP A 131 -5.39 -12.83 12.22
CA ASP A 131 -6.36 -12.51 11.17
C ASP A 131 -6.96 -11.10 11.28
N GLU A 132 -7.15 -10.63 12.49
CA GLU A 132 -7.73 -9.30 12.80
C GLU A 132 -6.81 -8.15 12.34
N MET A 133 -5.53 -8.42 12.15
CA MET A 133 -4.55 -7.45 11.66
C MET A 133 -4.36 -7.48 10.14
N VAL A 134 -5.04 -8.39 9.43
CA VAL A 134 -4.94 -8.50 7.97
C VAL A 134 -6.01 -7.65 7.30
N GLY A 135 -5.60 -6.65 6.53
CA GLY A 135 -6.48 -5.90 5.63
C GLY A 135 -6.42 -6.43 4.20
N CYS A 136 -6.25 -5.53 3.23
CA CYS A 136 -6.03 -5.90 1.82
C CYS A 136 -4.57 -6.29 1.50
N ILE A 137 -3.69 -6.27 2.49
CA ILE A 137 -2.26 -6.58 2.37
C ILE A 137 -1.90 -7.66 3.38
N SER A 138 -1.08 -8.63 2.96
CA SER A 138 -0.48 -9.61 3.86
C SER A 138 1.03 -9.70 3.63
N THR A 139 1.79 -9.72 4.72
CA THR A 139 3.22 -10.00 4.72
C THR A 139 3.43 -11.44 5.16
N ILE A 140 4.15 -12.21 4.35
CA ILE A 140 4.40 -13.63 4.55
C ILE A 140 5.89 -13.86 4.74
N PRO A 141 6.32 -14.59 5.78
CA PRO A 141 7.71 -14.99 5.94
C PRO A 141 8.14 -15.95 4.82
N LEU A 142 9.38 -15.83 4.38
CA LEU A 142 10.00 -16.86 3.58
C LEU A 142 10.60 -17.94 4.51
N PRO A 143 10.69 -19.21 4.06
CA PRO A 143 11.34 -20.26 4.84
C PRO A 143 12.74 -19.85 5.28
N ALA A 144 13.12 -20.21 6.50
CA ALA A 144 14.44 -19.94 7.03
C ALA A 144 15.53 -20.61 6.17
N MET A 145 16.69 -20.00 6.14
CA MET A 145 17.88 -20.51 5.45
C MET A 145 19.09 -20.46 6.37
N SER A 146 20.17 -21.17 6.01
CA SER A 146 21.42 -21.09 6.76
C SER A 146 22.06 -19.71 6.65
N ALA A 147 22.92 -19.36 7.61
CA ALA A 147 23.65 -18.10 7.62
C ALA A 147 24.54 -17.95 6.38
N GLU A 148 25.15 -19.06 5.92
CA GLU A 148 25.99 -19.09 4.72
C GLU A 148 25.16 -18.81 3.46
N ALA A 149 23.96 -19.41 3.35
CA ALA A 149 23.05 -19.14 2.23
C ALA A 149 22.59 -17.69 2.24
N ALA A 150 22.25 -17.16 3.40
CA ALA A 150 21.85 -15.75 3.54
C ALA A 150 22.99 -14.79 3.13
N ALA A 151 24.21 -15.05 3.58
CA ALA A 151 25.39 -14.24 3.23
C ALA A 151 25.68 -14.29 1.71
N ARG A 152 25.55 -15.48 1.10
CA ARG A 152 25.72 -15.63 -0.36
C ARG A 152 24.64 -14.87 -1.14
N LEU A 153 23.37 -14.96 -0.72
CA LEU A 153 22.27 -14.27 -1.37
C LEU A 153 22.37 -12.75 -1.25
N ALA A 154 22.85 -12.25 -0.10
CA ALA A 154 23.05 -10.83 0.12
C ALA A 154 24.10 -10.19 -0.82
N GLN A 155 24.97 -10.99 -1.41
CA GLN A 155 25.97 -10.52 -2.40
C GLN A 155 25.44 -10.51 -3.84
N ARG A 156 24.25 -11.07 -4.10
CA ARG A 156 23.69 -11.07 -5.44
C ARG A 156 23.24 -9.66 -5.84
N PRO A 157 23.59 -9.21 -7.05
CA PRO A 157 23.11 -7.92 -7.53
C PRO A 157 21.59 -7.92 -7.61
N THR A 158 20.97 -6.80 -7.24
CA THR A 158 19.52 -6.61 -7.29
C THR A 158 19.20 -5.15 -7.62
N ALA A 159 18.16 -4.92 -8.41
CA ALA A 159 17.59 -3.60 -8.64
C ALA A 159 16.65 -3.15 -7.49
N TYR A 160 16.34 -4.06 -6.57
CA TYR A 160 15.44 -3.84 -5.43
C TYR A 160 16.15 -4.14 -4.09
N HIS A 161 15.43 -4.76 -3.16
CA HIS A 161 15.99 -5.13 -1.86
C HIS A 161 16.45 -6.58 -1.79
N ASP A 162 16.02 -7.41 -2.75
CA ASP A 162 16.28 -8.85 -2.75
C ASP A 162 16.26 -9.40 -4.19
N ALA A 163 17.28 -10.18 -4.56
CA ALA A 163 17.42 -10.77 -5.89
C ALA A 163 16.27 -11.75 -6.26
N LEU A 164 15.54 -12.29 -5.28
CA LEU A 164 14.33 -13.08 -5.55
C LEU A 164 13.25 -12.22 -6.23
N GLN A 165 13.11 -10.96 -5.83
CA GLN A 165 12.16 -10.05 -6.47
C GLN A 165 12.49 -9.85 -7.95
N ASP A 166 13.77 -9.66 -8.29
CA ASP A 166 14.21 -9.51 -9.68
C ASP A 166 13.88 -10.76 -10.51
N ARG A 167 14.07 -11.96 -9.94
CA ARG A 167 13.75 -13.23 -10.63
C ARG A 167 12.25 -13.44 -10.79
N LEU A 168 11.45 -13.11 -9.77
CA LEU A 168 9.99 -13.16 -9.87
C LEU A 168 9.48 -12.26 -10.99
N ILE A 169 10.04 -11.06 -11.14
CA ILE A 169 9.66 -10.15 -12.22
C ILE A 169 10.12 -10.67 -13.58
N SER A 170 11.38 -11.05 -13.72
CA SER A 170 11.98 -11.36 -15.03
C SER A 170 11.51 -12.71 -15.59
N ARG A 171 11.43 -13.74 -14.76
CA ARG A 171 11.08 -15.12 -15.18
C ARG A 171 9.58 -15.42 -15.12
N TRP A 172 8.89 -14.86 -14.13
CA TRP A 172 7.50 -15.22 -13.79
C TRP A 172 6.50 -14.11 -14.07
N ARG A 173 6.96 -12.88 -14.38
CA ARG A 173 6.12 -11.69 -14.54
C ARG A 173 5.30 -11.37 -13.28
N ILE A 174 5.83 -11.71 -12.12
CA ILE A 174 5.23 -11.48 -10.82
C ILE A 174 5.95 -10.31 -10.14
N GLN A 175 5.19 -9.28 -9.76
CA GLN A 175 5.72 -8.13 -9.04
C GLN A 175 5.21 -8.14 -7.60
N VAL A 176 6.02 -8.64 -6.70
CA VAL A 176 5.82 -8.58 -5.26
C VAL A 176 7.10 -8.09 -4.58
N PRO A 177 7.03 -7.19 -3.60
CA PRO A 177 8.21 -6.75 -2.87
C PRO A 177 8.72 -7.88 -1.97
N VAL A 178 10.05 -8.05 -1.96
CA VAL A 178 10.77 -8.98 -1.10
C VAL A 178 11.83 -8.20 -0.33
N TRP A 179 11.90 -8.36 1.00
CA TRP A 179 12.88 -7.65 1.84
C TRP A 179 13.14 -8.41 3.14
N SER A 180 14.10 -7.94 3.94
CA SER A 180 14.40 -8.48 5.28
C SER A 180 13.89 -7.53 6.37
N VAL A 181 13.17 -8.05 7.34
CA VAL A 181 12.74 -7.33 8.54
C VAL A 181 13.83 -7.47 9.60
N ALA A 182 14.27 -6.34 10.17
CA ALA A 182 15.32 -6.27 11.18
C ALA A 182 16.61 -7.03 10.80
N GLY A 183 16.89 -7.19 9.50
CA GLY A 183 18.06 -7.90 8.98
C GLY A 183 18.06 -9.41 9.22
N LYS A 184 16.95 -9.99 9.71
CA LYS A 184 16.89 -11.41 10.13
C LYS A 184 15.85 -12.22 9.39
N THR A 185 14.63 -11.73 9.28
CA THR A 185 13.52 -12.47 8.69
C THR A 185 13.23 -11.94 7.30
N ARG A 186 13.47 -12.77 6.31
CA ARG A 186 13.15 -12.46 4.91
C ARG A 186 11.66 -12.66 4.69
N VAL A 187 11.01 -11.68 4.10
CA VAL A 187 9.56 -11.66 3.90
C VAL A 187 9.22 -11.18 2.50
N PHE A 188 8.02 -11.50 2.04
CA PHE A 188 7.40 -10.87 0.87
C PHE A 188 5.98 -10.41 1.22
N ARG A 189 5.42 -9.54 0.38
CA ARG A 189 4.09 -8.96 0.59
C ARG A 189 3.20 -9.19 -0.60
N ILE A 190 1.98 -9.64 -0.35
CA ILE A 190 0.90 -9.64 -1.33
C ILE A 190 -0.06 -8.50 -1.07
N SER A 191 -0.75 -8.06 -2.13
CA SER A 191 -1.85 -7.10 -2.07
C SER A 191 -3.04 -7.70 -2.81
N ALA A 192 -4.24 -7.50 -2.30
CA ALA A 192 -5.48 -7.99 -2.90
C ALA A 192 -6.39 -6.83 -3.26
N GLN A 193 -6.71 -6.70 -4.52
CA GLN A 193 -7.67 -5.74 -5.04
C GLN A 193 -8.73 -6.48 -5.87
N VAL A 194 -9.84 -5.82 -6.16
CA VAL A 194 -11.00 -6.42 -6.84
C VAL A 194 -10.68 -7.19 -8.13
N TYR A 195 -9.60 -6.86 -8.80
CA TYR A 195 -9.13 -7.51 -10.02
C TYR A 195 -8.20 -8.71 -9.78
N ASN A 196 -7.83 -9.01 -8.53
CA ASN A 196 -7.02 -10.18 -8.22
C ASN A 196 -7.88 -11.43 -7.97
N THR A 197 -7.29 -12.61 -8.19
CA THR A 197 -7.92 -13.91 -7.95
C THR A 197 -7.00 -14.82 -7.16
N ILE A 198 -7.56 -15.85 -6.54
CA ILE A 198 -6.79 -16.83 -5.74
C ILE A 198 -5.77 -17.59 -6.61
N ASP A 199 -6.07 -17.81 -7.90
CA ASP A 199 -5.18 -18.51 -8.83
C ASP A 199 -3.85 -17.77 -9.03
N GLN A 200 -3.85 -16.44 -8.94
CA GLN A 200 -2.62 -15.63 -9.00
C GLN A 200 -1.71 -15.92 -7.80
N TYR A 201 -2.27 -16.14 -6.62
CA TYR A 201 -1.49 -16.51 -5.44
C TYR A 201 -1.02 -17.97 -5.48
N ALA A 202 -1.79 -18.87 -6.08
CA ALA A 202 -1.34 -20.24 -6.35
C ALA A 202 -0.17 -20.23 -7.36
N TYR A 203 -0.24 -19.42 -8.40
CA TYR A 203 0.87 -19.23 -9.35
C TYR A 203 2.11 -18.65 -8.66
N LEU A 204 1.95 -17.66 -7.78
CA LEU A 204 3.04 -17.12 -6.96
C LEU A 204 3.66 -18.19 -6.06
N ALA A 205 2.84 -19.04 -5.43
CA ALA A 205 3.33 -20.12 -4.59
C ALA A 205 4.21 -21.10 -5.39
N HIS A 206 3.77 -21.49 -6.60
CA HIS A 206 4.57 -22.31 -7.49
C HIS A 206 5.91 -21.64 -7.85
N ALA A 207 5.88 -20.38 -8.27
CA ALA A 207 7.08 -19.62 -8.61
C ALA A 207 8.07 -19.55 -7.44
N LEU A 208 7.57 -19.23 -6.24
CA LEU A 208 8.39 -19.17 -5.03
C LEU A 208 9.04 -20.52 -4.71
N LYS A 209 8.31 -21.63 -4.81
CA LYS A 209 8.88 -22.99 -4.56
C LYS A 209 10.02 -23.30 -5.53
N VAL A 210 9.89 -22.97 -6.80
CA VAL A 210 10.95 -23.17 -7.80
C VAL A 210 12.18 -22.30 -7.47
N GLU A 211 11.96 -20.99 -7.26
CA GLU A 211 13.07 -20.05 -7.01
C GLU A 211 13.80 -20.34 -5.70
N LEU A 212 13.07 -20.66 -4.63
CA LEU A 212 13.66 -21.02 -3.34
C LEU A 212 14.42 -22.36 -3.39
N ALA A 213 13.98 -23.31 -4.20
CA ALA A 213 14.73 -24.53 -4.44
C ALA A 213 16.05 -24.28 -5.19
N GLU A 214 16.06 -23.38 -6.15
CA GLU A 214 17.28 -22.94 -6.84
C GLU A 214 18.24 -22.18 -5.88
N GLU A 215 17.72 -21.34 -4.99
CA GLU A 215 18.52 -20.64 -3.98
C GLU A 215 19.24 -21.57 -3.00
N ARG A 216 18.64 -22.72 -2.68
CA ARG A 216 19.25 -23.73 -1.79
C ARG A 216 20.38 -24.53 -2.45
N ARG A 217 20.34 -24.68 -3.79
CA ARG A 217 21.32 -25.49 -4.55
C ARG A 217 22.58 -24.70 -4.92
N GLY A 218 22.46 -23.41 -5.13
CA GLY A 218 23.54 -22.52 -5.59
C GLY A 218 23.96 -21.48 -4.57
#